data_493f719c17d3109b06e46342d390c1c2
#
_entry.id   493f719c17d3109b06e46342d390c1c2
#
_cell.length_a   1.000
_cell.length_b   1.000
_cell.length_c   1.000
_cell.angle_alpha   90.00
_cell.angle_beta   90.00
_cell.angle_gamma   90.00
#
_symmetry.space_group_name_H-M   'P 1'
#
loop_
_entity.id
_entity.type
_entity.pdbx_description
1 polymer ?
#
loop_
_entity_poly.entity_id
_entity_poly.type
_entity_poly.pdbx_seq_one_letter_code
_entity_poly.pdbx_strand_id
1 'polypeptide(L)'
;MVNTAQGLRSGATPLAVRMRPTSLDEVAGQRHLLSPGSPLVALAGDRTGESGSVSVILWGPPGTGKTTLAQAIARSSGRKFVELSAVSAGVRDVRQVMEEARASRDLYGVSTVLFLDEIHRFTKAQQDALLPGVENGWVILVAATTENPSFSVISPLLSRSLLLTLELLSDDDLGVLVDRAVADPRGLSGAVDLEPEARAAIVRLASGDARRALTALEAAAVAAAGVLADARSAADAAAGAEPASSVDAHEGDVPADTTDDSADDRADGADGQGSDVAVGPRAVITAELVARAVDRALLRYDRNGDEHYDVISAFIKSVRGSDVDAALHYLARMIEAGEDARFIARRIIVLASEDIGLADPTALGVAVAAADAVQFIGMPEGRIPLAQAVVHLATAPKSNAAYLGIDKAIADVRAGKAGRVPKHLRDAHYPGAKRLGHGKGYVYPHDDPIGVVGQEYLPDSLRGAVYYEPTEHGNEREVSSRLAKLRRIVRGASKGR
;
A
#
# COMPACT_ATOMS: atom_id res chain seq x y z
N MET A 1 -12.12 31.07 29.64
CA MET A 1 -11.08 31.11 28.60
C MET A 1 -10.73 29.70 28.24
N VAL A 2 -11.40 29.11 27.24
CA VAL A 2 -11.00 27.80 26.68
C VAL A 2 -9.88 28.08 25.71
N ASN A 3 -8.69 27.58 26.07
CA ASN A 3 -7.43 27.88 25.43
C ASN A 3 -7.42 27.24 24.02
N THR A 4 -7.56 28.03 22.97
CA THR A 4 -7.55 27.64 21.53
C THR A 4 -6.30 26.83 21.14
N ALA A 5 -5.23 26.94 21.92
CA ALA A 5 -3.99 26.15 21.76
C ALA A 5 -4.09 24.72 22.32
N GLN A 6 -5.09 24.41 23.16
CA GLN A 6 -5.27 23.07 23.73
C GLN A 6 -5.90 22.08 22.76
N GLY A 7 -6.77 22.54 21.82
CA GLY A 7 -7.34 21.68 20.78
C GLY A 7 -6.30 21.17 19.77
N LEU A 8 -5.29 21.98 19.47
CA LEU A 8 -4.17 21.64 18.58
C LEU A 8 -3.05 20.88 19.30
N ARG A 9 -3.00 20.93 20.64
CA ARG A 9 -2.04 20.21 21.51
C ARG A 9 -2.58 18.92 22.09
N SER A 10 -3.75 18.47 21.72
CA SER A 10 -4.29 17.15 22.05
C SER A 10 -3.52 16.07 21.28
N GLY A 11 -2.24 16.04 21.50
CA GLY A 11 -1.17 15.47 20.68
C GLY A 11 -0.94 14.00 20.90
N ALA A 12 -1.91 13.13 20.70
CA ALA A 12 -1.60 11.72 20.67
C ALA A 12 -2.20 11.01 19.44
N THR A 13 -3.33 11.48 18.89
CA THR A 13 -4.02 10.73 17.84
C THR A 13 -4.14 11.55 16.56
N PRO A 14 -3.63 11.06 15.41
CA PRO A 14 -3.71 11.75 14.12
C PRO A 14 -5.14 12.08 13.71
N LEU A 15 -5.34 13.22 13.02
CA LEU A 15 -6.65 13.67 12.53
C LEU A 15 -7.37 12.59 11.72
N ALA A 16 -6.66 11.88 10.87
CA ALA A 16 -7.19 10.77 10.08
C ALA A 16 -7.76 9.61 10.93
N VAL A 17 -7.30 9.45 12.17
CA VAL A 17 -7.83 8.45 13.10
C VAL A 17 -9.02 9.00 13.88
N ARG A 18 -8.94 10.26 14.32
CA ARG A 18 -10.04 10.96 15.06
C ARG A 18 -11.29 11.11 14.19
N MET A 19 -11.11 11.36 12.89
CA MET A 19 -12.19 11.55 11.92
C MET A 19 -12.76 10.26 11.35
N ARG A 20 -12.36 9.09 11.87
CA ARG A 20 -12.94 7.81 11.42
C ARG A 20 -14.45 7.79 11.67
N PRO A 21 -15.26 7.43 10.67
CA PRO A 21 -16.70 7.27 10.79
C PRO A 21 -17.11 6.35 11.94
N THR A 22 -18.15 6.74 12.64
CA THR A 22 -18.76 5.94 13.71
C THR A 22 -19.96 5.14 13.24
N SER A 23 -20.55 5.52 12.10
CA SER A 23 -21.65 4.85 11.41
C SER A 23 -21.40 4.78 9.90
N LEU A 24 -22.21 4.00 9.17
CA LEU A 24 -22.12 3.94 7.72
C LEU A 24 -22.50 5.24 7.03
N ASP A 25 -23.38 6.03 7.64
CA ASP A 25 -23.85 7.32 7.09
C ASP A 25 -22.74 8.38 7.08
N GLU A 26 -21.73 8.22 7.95
CA GLU A 26 -20.56 9.10 7.98
C GLU A 26 -19.50 8.75 6.94
N VAL A 27 -19.60 7.60 6.27
CA VAL A 27 -18.61 7.15 5.29
C VAL A 27 -18.68 8.03 4.05
N ALA A 28 -17.57 8.66 3.70
CA ALA A 28 -17.45 9.45 2.48
C ALA A 28 -17.28 8.54 1.26
N GLY A 29 -17.95 8.86 0.16
CA GLY A 29 -17.87 8.10 -1.10
C GLY A 29 -18.49 6.71 -1.02
N GLN A 30 -17.98 5.77 -1.84
CA GLN A 30 -18.37 4.35 -1.88
C GLN A 30 -19.89 4.11 -2.02
N ARG A 31 -20.63 5.02 -2.68
CA ARG A 31 -22.10 4.99 -2.78
C ARG A 31 -22.62 3.71 -3.39
N HIS A 32 -21.86 3.10 -4.31
CA HIS A 32 -22.20 1.82 -4.95
C HIS A 32 -22.22 0.64 -3.96
N LEU A 33 -21.41 0.71 -2.88
CA LEU A 33 -21.35 -0.30 -1.81
C LEU A 33 -22.33 -0.02 -0.67
N LEU A 34 -22.77 1.22 -0.52
CA LEU A 34 -23.59 1.71 0.61
C LEU A 34 -25.06 1.93 0.19
N SER A 35 -25.46 1.53 -1.01
CA SER A 35 -26.85 1.61 -1.46
C SER A 35 -27.77 0.70 -0.63
N PRO A 36 -29.06 1.07 -0.43
CA PRO A 36 -30.02 0.22 0.24
C PRO A 36 -30.09 -1.18 -0.38
N GLY A 37 -30.03 -2.23 0.43
CA GLY A 37 -30.00 -3.62 -0.02
C GLY A 37 -28.61 -4.16 -0.39
N SER A 38 -27.57 -3.36 -0.32
CA SER A 38 -26.20 -3.86 -0.52
C SER A 38 -25.79 -4.82 0.61
N PRO A 39 -24.89 -5.78 0.33
CA PRO A 39 -24.41 -6.73 1.33
C PRO A 39 -23.79 -6.08 2.57
N LEU A 40 -23.13 -4.94 2.41
CA LEU A 40 -22.53 -4.21 3.54
C LEU A 40 -23.58 -3.56 4.44
N VAL A 41 -24.62 -2.97 3.85
CA VAL A 41 -25.73 -2.37 4.62
C VAL A 41 -26.52 -3.47 5.32
N ALA A 42 -26.77 -4.62 4.66
CA ALA A 42 -27.38 -5.77 5.27
C ALA A 42 -26.56 -6.31 6.47
N LEU A 43 -25.23 -6.42 6.29
CA LEU A 43 -24.33 -6.88 7.36
C LEU A 43 -24.31 -5.92 8.56
N ALA A 44 -24.38 -4.62 8.32
CA ALA A 44 -24.43 -3.61 9.37
C ALA A 44 -25.80 -3.51 10.07
N GLY A 45 -26.88 -3.77 9.36
CA GLY A 45 -28.24 -3.72 9.88
C GLY A 45 -28.70 -4.99 10.62
N ASP A 46 -28.04 -6.11 10.44
CA ASP A 46 -28.40 -7.38 11.06
C ASP A 46 -27.94 -7.45 12.54
N ARG A 47 -28.83 -7.02 13.43
CA ARG A 47 -28.62 -7.08 14.88
C ARG A 47 -28.95 -8.46 15.49
N THR A 48 -29.70 -9.31 14.80
CA THR A 48 -30.19 -10.60 15.30
C THR A 48 -29.29 -11.77 14.91
N GLY A 49 -28.44 -11.60 13.88
CA GLY A 49 -27.60 -12.68 13.38
C GLY A 49 -28.34 -13.77 12.62
N GLU A 50 -29.64 -13.52 12.28
CA GLU A 50 -30.50 -14.47 11.57
C GLU A 50 -30.26 -14.49 10.06
N SER A 51 -29.80 -13.38 9.49
CA SER A 51 -29.38 -13.33 8.10
C SER A 51 -27.98 -13.94 7.99
N GLY A 52 -27.83 -15.01 7.24
CA GLY A 52 -26.57 -15.74 7.08
C GLY A 52 -25.39 -14.80 6.86
N SER A 53 -24.46 -14.81 7.79
CA SER A 53 -23.34 -13.87 7.87
C SER A 53 -22.34 -14.14 6.75
N VAL A 54 -22.35 -13.31 5.72
CA VAL A 54 -21.43 -13.43 4.57
C VAL A 54 -20.12 -12.72 4.90
N SER A 55 -19.01 -13.43 4.78
CA SER A 55 -17.67 -12.82 4.86
C SER A 55 -17.40 -11.93 3.64
N VAL A 56 -16.55 -10.91 3.82
CA VAL A 56 -16.29 -9.89 2.83
C VAL A 56 -14.79 -9.67 2.65
N ILE A 57 -14.35 -9.53 1.42
CA ILE A 57 -13.00 -9.09 1.08
C ILE A 57 -13.11 -7.70 0.45
N LEU A 58 -12.55 -6.71 1.12
CA LEU A 58 -12.50 -5.32 0.69
C LEU A 58 -11.20 -5.10 -0.09
N TRP A 59 -11.32 -4.89 -1.39
CA TRP A 59 -10.19 -4.65 -2.27
C TRP A 59 -10.23 -3.22 -2.81
N GLY A 60 -9.09 -2.55 -2.84
CA GLY A 60 -8.97 -1.22 -3.44
C GLY A 60 -7.73 -0.48 -2.98
N PRO A 61 -7.46 0.70 -3.57
CA PRO A 61 -6.32 1.53 -3.25
C PRO A 61 -6.21 1.90 -1.76
N PRO A 62 -5.02 2.28 -1.27
CA PRO A 62 -4.88 2.83 0.08
C PRO A 62 -5.72 4.10 0.25
N GLY A 63 -6.11 4.42 1.48
CA GLY A 63 -6.88 5.62 1.79
C GLY A 63 -8.34 5.64 1.36
N THR A 64 -8.86 4.60 0.68
CA THR A 64 -10.27 4.48 0.25
C THR A 64 -11.25 4.13 1.37
N GLY A 65 -10.76 3.89 2.59
CA GLY A 65 -11.61 3.66 3.76
C GLY A 65 -11.89 2.21 4.11
N LYS A 66 -11.10 1.22 3.64
CA LYS A 66 -11.30 -0.23 3.94
C LYS A 66 -11.42 -0.51 5.43
N THR A 67 -10.43 -0.10 6.23
CA THR A 67 -10.42 -0.25 7.70
C THR A 67 -11.57 0.49 8.36
N THR A 68 -11.85 1.69 7.88
CA THR A 68 -12.94 2.55 8.34
C THR A 68 -14.30 1.89 8.13
N LEU A 69 -14.53 1.35 6.93
CA LEU A 69 -15.77 0.67 6.58
C LEU A 69 -15.99 -0.57 7.44
N ALA A 70 -14.94 -1.38 7.67
CA ALA A 70 -15.00 -2.55 8.55
C ALA A 70 -15.39 -2.17 10.00
N GLN A 71 -14.81 -1.09 10.54
CA GLN A 71 -15.14 -0.60 11.88
C GLN A 71 -16.56 -0.04 11.96
N ALA A 72 -17.00 0.69 10.93
CA ALA A 72 -18.37 1.22 10.88
C ALA A 72 -19.41 0.09 10.84
N ILE A 73 -19.18 -0.98 10.05
CA ILE A 73 -20.03 -2.18 10.00
C ILE A 73 -20.13 -2.83 11.38
N ALA A 74 -18.99 -3.06 12.04
CA ALA A 74 -18.97 -3.73 13.32
C ALA A 74 -19.72 -2.93 14.40
N ARG A 75 -19.53 -1.62 14.45
CA ARG A 75 -20.23 -0.72 15.39
C ARG A 75 -21.74 -0.68 15.12
N SER A 76 -22.14 -0.59 13.86
CA SER A 76 -23.56 -0.54 13.48
C SER A 76 -24.29 -1.85 13.79
N SER A 77 -23.62 -3.00 13.64
CA SER A 77 -24.20 -4.31 13.89
C SER A 77 -24.25 -4.71 15.38
N GLY A 78 -23.55 -3.99 16.27
CA GLY A 78 -23.44 -4.32 17.69
C GLY A 78 -22.69 -5.62 18.00
N ARG A 79 -21.94 -6.15 17.03
CA ARG A 79 -21.16 -7.39 17.15
C ARG A 79 -19.80 -7.15 17.80
N LYS A 80 -19.22 -8.20 18.40
CA LYS A 80 -17.84 -8.13 18.90
C LYS A 80 -16.90 -7.88 17.74
N PHE A 81 -16.06 -6.85 17.85
CA PHE A 81 -15.05 -6.52 16.84
C PHE A 81 -13.67 -6.94 17.32
N VAL A 82 -12.99 -7.71 16.48
CA VAL A 82 -11.59 -8.11 16.69
C VAL A 82 -10.79 -7.73 15.46
N GLU A 83 -9.70 -7.00 15.68
CA GLU A 83 -8.80 -6.59 14.62
C GLU A 83 -7.49 -7.37 14.72
N LEU A 84 -7.06 -7.96 13.61
CA LEU A 84 -5.75 -8.57 13.44
C LEU A 84 -5.00 -7.87 12.31
N SER A 85 -3.75 -7.52 12.56
CA SER A 85 -2.85 -7.05 11.51
C SER A 85 -2.05 -8.22 10.96
N ALA A 86 -2.11 -8.45 9.65
CA ALA A 86 -1.33 -9.50 9.00
C ALA A 86 0.19 -9.29 9.10
N VAL A 87 0.64 -8.11 9.47
CA VAL A 87 2.07 -7.81 9.68
C VAL A 87 2.60 -8.42 10.98
N SER A 88 1.78 -8.47 12.03
CA SER A 88 2.21 -8.87 13.38
C SER A 88 1.59 -10.18 13.85
N ALA A 89 0.44 -10.59 13.32
CA ALA A 89 -0.29 -11.76 13.79
C ALA A 89 0.27 -13.08 13.22
N GLY A 90 0.46 -14.07 14.08
CA GLY A 90 0.85 -15.43 13.72
C GLY A 90 -0.33 -16.40 13.66
N VAL A 91 -0.08 -17.65 13.26
CA VAL A 91 -1.10 -18.74 13.27
C VAL A 91 -1.72 -18.95 14.66
N ARG A 92 -0.94 -18.73 15.73
CA ARG A 92 -1.43 -18.86 17.11
C ARG A 92 -2.48 -17.82 17.43
N ASP A 93 -2.24 -16.56 17.03
CA ASP A 93 -3.17 -15.46 17.28
C ASP A 93 -4.48 -15.67 16.53
N VAL A 94 -4.41 -16.15 15.29
CA VAL A 94 -5.60 -16.52 14.50
C VAL A 94 -6.40 -17.61 15.23
N ARG A 95 -5.76 -18.69 15.69
CA ARG A 95 -6.43 -19.80 16.41
C ARG A 95 -7.06 -19.33 17.70
N GLN A 96 -6.37 -18.49 18.47
CA GLN A 96 -6.90 -17.94 19.71
C GLN A 96 -8.18 -17.14 19.43
N VAL A 97 -8.20 -16.27 18.41
CA VAL A 97 -9.40 -15.52 18.03
C VAL A 97 -10.53 -16.45 17.61
N MET A 98 -10.25 -17.55 16.90
CA MET A 98 -11.26 -18.55 16.52
C MET A 98 -11.88 -19.23 17.74
N GLU A 99 -11.06 -19.62 18.72
CA GLU A 99 -11.52 -20.24 19.96
C GLU A 99 -12.37 -19.28 20.80
N GLU A 100 -11.94 -18.03 20.93
CA GLU A 100 -12.70 -16.98 21.63
C GLU A 100 -14.02 -16.65 20.93
N ALA A 101 -14.03 -16.58 19.60
CA ALA A 101 -15.22 -16.31 18.81
C ALA A 101 -16.23 -17.47 18.93
N ARG A 102 -15.74 -18.73 18.89
CA ARG A 102 -16.56 -19.91 19.14
C ARG A 102 -17.18 -19.88 20.53
N ALA A 103 -16.38 -19.65 21.56
CA ALA A 103 -16.86 -19.56 22.95
C ALA A 103 -17.89 -18.44 23.13
N SER A 104 -17.68 -17.27 22.53
CA SER A 104 -18.62 -16.15 22.58
C SER A 104 -19.95 -16.49 21.91
N ARG A 105 -19.91 -17.21 20.79
CA ARG A 105 -21.13 -17.66 20.10
C ARG A 105 -21.87 -18.75 20.89
N ASP A 106 -21.16 -19.75 21.39
CA ASP A 106 -21.73 -20.89 22.10
C ASP A 106 -22.36 -20.47 23.45
N LEU A 107 -21.76 -19.50 24.16
CA LEU A 107 -22.21 -19.05 25.49
C LEU A 107 -23.20 -17.88 25.42
N TYR A 108 -23.05 -16.97 24.49
CA TYR A 108 -23.79 -15.69 24.48
C TYR A 108 -24.58 -15.44 23.19
N GLY A 109 -24.49 -16.29 22.18
CA GLY A 109 -25.11 -16.09 20.87
C GLY A 109 -24.50 -14.92 20.06
N VAL A 110 -23.36 -14.37 20.50
CA VAL A 110 -22.75 -13.18 19.90
C VAL A 110 -21.78 -13.60 18.81
N SER A 111 -22.05 -13.15 17.58
CA SER A 111 -21.13 -13.32 16.45
C SER A 111 -19.96 -12.32 16.53
N THR A 112 -18.78 -12.74 16.09
CA THR A 112 -17.58 -11.91 16.06
C THR A 112 -17.29 -11.44 14.65
N VAL A 113 -17.11 -10.13 14.43
CA VAL A 113 -16.54 -9.59 13.20
C VAL A 113 -15.03 -9.58 13.37
N LEU A 114 -14.36 -10.40 12.57
CA LEU A 114 -12.90 -10.40 12.49
C LEU A 114 -12.46 -9.55 11.33
N PHE A 115 -11.85 -8.40 11.65
CA PHE A 115 -11.20 -7.57 10.65
C PHE A 115 -9.73 -7.99 10.51
N LEU A 116 -9.34 -8.30 9.28
CA LEU A 116 -7.96 -8.64 8.94
C LEU A 116 -7.43 -7.64 7.92
N ASP A 117 -6.54 -6.76 8.38
CA ASP A 117 -5.88 -5.80 7.49
C ASP A 117 -4.70 -6.44 6.76
N GLU A 118 -4.54 -6.08 5.48
CA GLU A 118 -3.44 -6.53 4.61
C GLU A 118 -3.37 -8.07 4.48
N ILE A 119 -4.49 -8.77 4.24
CA ILE A 119 -4.56 -10.24 4.17
C ILE A 119 -3.53 -10.85 3.20
N HIS A 120 -3.10 -10.13 2.18
CA HIS A 120 -2.07 -10.56 1.23
C HIS A 120 -0.71 -10.84 1.89
N ARG A 121 -0.47 -10.32 3.10
CA ARG A 121 0.75 -10.58 3.87
C ARG A 121 0.69 -11.89 4.67
N PHE A 122 -0.48 -12.48 4.80
CA PHE A 122 -0.63 -13.79 5.41
C PHE A 122 -0.13 -14.89 4.48
N THR A 123 0.68 -15.79 5.01
CA THR A 123 1.03 -17.04 4.34
C THR A 123 -0.21 -17.91 4.12
N LYS A 124 -0.16 -18.86 3.19
CA LYS A 124 -1.26 -19.80 2.95
C LYS A 124 -1.69 -20.52 4.22
N ALA A 125 -0.75 -20.95 5.06
CA ALA A 125 -1.03 -21.65 6.33
C ALA A 125 -1.76 -20.76 7.36
N GLN A 126 -1.49 -19.44 7.36
CA GLN A 126 -2.22 -18.49 8.20
C GLN A 126 -3.63 -18.24 7.66
N GLN A 127 -3.79 -18.17 6.34
CA GLN A 127 -5.09 -18.04 5.71
C GLN A 127 -5.94 -19.32 5.89
N ASP A 128 -5.34 -20.52 5.80
CA ASP A 128 -6.01 -21.80 6.08
C ASP A 128 -6.54 -21.87 7.50
N ALA A 129 -5.84 -21.27 8.47
CA ALA A 129 -6.29 -21.22 9.87
C ALA A 129 -7.58 -20.40 10.09
N LEU A 130 -7.97 -19.54 9.14
CA LEU A 130 -9.23 -18.78 9.16
C LEU A 130 -10.44 -19.61 8.73
N LEU A 131 -10.23 -20.64 7.89
CA LEU A 131 -11.31 -21.41 7.26
C LEU A 131 -12.30 -22.00 8.25
N PRO A 132 -11.89 -22.69 9.35
CA PRO A 132 -12.85 -23.28 10.29
C PRO A 132 -13.81 -22.24 10.89
N GLY A 133 -13.31 -21.04 11.20
CA GLY A 133 -14.12 -19.96 11.76
C GLY A 133 -15.12 -19.38 10.77
N VAL A 134 -14.71 -19.25 9.51
CA VAL A 134 -15.56 -18.77 8.41
C VAL A 134 -16.61 -19.82 8.02
N GLU A 135 -16.20 -21.07 7.87
CA GLU A 135 -17.08 -22.18 7.45
C GLU A 135 -18.17 -22.48 8.49
N ASN A 136 -17.81 -22.47 9.77
CA ASN A 136 -18.76 -22.72 10.86
C ASN A 136 -19.49 -21.45 11.31
N GLY A 137 -19.20 -20.29 10.73
CA GLY A 137 -19.82 -19.01 11.07
C GLY A 137 -19.48 -18.52 12.48
N TRP A 138 -18.34 -18.93 13.05
CA TRP A 138 -17.87 -18.41 14.36
C TRP A 138 -17.45 -16.96 14.22
N VAL A 139 -16.88 -16.63 13.06
CA VAL A 139 -16.49 -15.26 12.69
C VAL A 139 -17.08 -14.88 11.35
N ILE A 140 -17.39 -13.59 11.21
CA ILE A 140 -17.63 -12.93 9.95
C ILE A 140 -16.30 -12.28 9.59
N LEU A 141 -15.63 -12.82 8.57
CA LEU A 141 -14.37 -12.27 8.11
C LEU A 141 -14.63 -11.00 7.27
N VAL A 142 -14.02 -9.89 7.67
CA VAL A 142 -13.89 -8.69 6.85
C VAL A 142 -12.41 -8.50 6.57
N ALA A 143 -11.93 -9.01 5.46
CA ALA A 143 -10.52 -8.89 5.08
C ALA A 143 -10.31 -7.68 4.18
N ALA A 144 -9.20 -6.96 4.37
CA ALA A 144 -8.80 -5.85 3.52
C ALA A 144 -7.50 -6.17 2.77
N THR A 145 -7.39 -5.72 1.53
CA THR A 145 -6.18 -5.86 0.73
C THR A 145 -6.07 -4.73 -0.30
N THR A 146 -4.84 -4.33 -0.59
CA THR A 146 -4.50 -3.45 -1.71
C THR A 146 -4.08 -4.24 -2.94
N GLU A 147 -3.68 -5.50 -2.79
CA GLU A 147 -3.31 -6.38 -3.90
C GLU A 147 -4.51 -7.13 -4.48
N ASN A 148 -4.41 -7.55 -5.74
CA ASN A 148 -5.48 -8.31 -6.39
C ASN A 148 -5.73 -9.63 -5.63
N PRO A 149 -6.92 -9.81 -5.05
CA PRO A 149 -7.26 -10.96 -4.20
C PRO A 149 -7.13 -12.30 -4.90
N SER A 150 -7.30 -12.34 -6.23
CA SER A 150 -7.18 -13.58 -7.01
C SER A 150 -5.78 -14.19 -6.96
N PHE A 151 -4.76 -13.40 -6.62
CA PHE A 151 -3.37 -13.86 -6.51
C PHE A 151 -2.90 -13.99 -5.07
N SER A 152 -3.48 -13.21 -4.16
CA SER A 152 -3.00 -13.08 -2.78
C SER A 152 -3.86 -13.79 -1.75
N VAL A 153 -5.09 -14.16 -2.09
CA VAL A 153 -6.01 -14.87 -1.18
C VAL A 153 -6.26 -16.30 -1.70
N ILE A 154 -6.30 -17.26 -0.77
CA ILE A 154 -6.55 -18.66 -1.12
C ILE A 154 -7.97 -18.86 -1.66
N SER A 155 -8.13 -19.72 -2.65
CA SER A 155 -9.42 -20.01 -3.31
C SER A 155 -10.55 -20.41 -2.34
N PRO A 156 -10.31 -21.20 -1.27
CA PRO A 156 -11.34 -21.54 -0.30
C PRO A 156 -11.93 -20.34 0.44
N LEU A 157 -11.14 -19.30 0.76
CA LEU A 157 -11.64 -18.07 1.36
C LEU A 157 -12.40 -17.22 0.34
N LEU A 158 -11.86 -17.11 -0.89
CA LEU A 158 -12.53 -16.37 -1.98
C LEU A 158 -13.92 -16.94 -2.28
N SER A 159 -14.07 -18.26 -2.31
CA SER A 159 -15.36 -18.91 -2.61
C SER A 159 -16.42 -18.73 -1.53
N ARG A 160 -16.02 -18.31 -0.32
CA ARG A 160 -16.89 -18.10 0.86
C ARG A 160 -17.05 -16.64 1.24
N SER A 161 -16.49 -15.74 0.45
CA SER A 161 -16.50 -14.30 0.72
C SER A 161 -17.00 -13.52 -0.48
N LEU A 162 -17.68 -12.42 -0.23
CA LEU A 162 -18.00 -11.45 -1.28
C LEU A 162 -16.79 -10.55 -1.52
N LEU A 163 -16.38 -10.43 -2.76
CA LEU A 163 -15.34 -9.47 -3.15
C LEU A 163 -16.01 -8.13 -3.46
N LEU A 164 -15.64 -7.11 -2.71
CA LEU A 164 -16.13 -5.75 -2.86
C LEU A 164 -14.97 -4.81 -3.19
N THR A 165 -15.11 -4.09 -4.30
CA THR A 165 -14.07 -3.17 -4.77
C THR A 165 -14.39 -1.76 -4.27
N LEU A 166 -13.43 -1.14 -3.57
CA LEU A 166 -13.49 0.26 -3.19
C LEU A 166 -12.79 1.10 -4.25
N GLU A 167 -13.41 2.21 -4.58
CA GLU A 167 -12.89 3.19 -5.53
C GLU A 167 -12.21 4.36 -4.80
N LEU A 168 -11.34 5.07 -5.50
CA LEU A 168 -10.79 6.33 -5.02
C LEU A 168 -11.95 7.32 -4.76
N LEU A 169 -11.82 8.15 -3.73
CA LEU A 169 -12.81 9.17 -3.45
C LEU A 169 -12.78 10.25 -4.53
N SER A 170 -13.96 10.74 -4.88
CA SER A 170 -14.06 11.91 -5.78
C SER A 170 -13.55 13.18 -5.07
N ASP A 171 -13.22 14.19 -5.86
CA ASP A 171 -12.82 15.50 -5.34
C ASP A 171 -13.92 16.12 -4.46
N ASP A 172 -15.20 15.89 -4.79
CA ASP A 172 -16.34 16.32 -4.00
C ASP A 172 -16.41 15.58 -2.65
N ASP A 173 -16.23 14.26 -2.63
CA ASP A 173 -16.23 13.46 -1.41
C ASP A 173 -15.08 13.85 -0.48
N LEU A 174 -13.88 14.10 -1.06
CA LEU A 174 -12.72 14.60 -0.32
C LEU A 174 -12.97 16.00 0.23
N GLY A 175 -13.59 16.86 -0.56
CA GLY A 175 -13.96 18.20 -0.13
C GLY A 175 -14.91 18.19 1.08
N VAL A 176 -15.98 17.38 1.02
CA VAL A 176 -16.90 17.18 2.14
C VAL A 176 -16.18 16.65 3.39
N LEU A 177 -15.23 15.72 3.21
CA LEU A 177 -14.44 15.17 4.31
C LEU A 177 -13.54 16.22 4.96
N VAL A 178 -12.89 17.08 4.17
CA VAL A 178 -12.03 18.18 4.63
C VAL A 178 -12.87 19.21 5.39
N ASP A 179 -14.01 19.65 4.84
CA ASP A 179 -14.91 20.60 5.48
C ASP A 179 -15.44 20.07 6.81
N ARG A 180 -15.83 18.80 6.84
CA ARG A 180 -16.24 18.12 8.09
C ARG A 180 -15.10 18.12 9.10
N ALA A 181 -13.87 17.81 8.70
CA ALA A 181 -12.73 17.76 9.62
C ALA A 181 -12.36 19.13 10.20
N VAL A 182 -12.63 20.23 9.49
CA VAL A 182 -12.48 21.58 10.02
C VAL A 182 -13.53 21.88 11.09
N ALA A 183 -14.79 21.49 10.87
CA ALA A 183 -15.93 21.88 11.72
C ALA A 183 -16.16 20.94 12.92
N ASP A 184 -15.93 19.60 12.73
CA ASP A 184 -16.27 18.56 13.72
C ASP A 184 -15.45 18.70 15.01
N PRO A 185 -16.05 18.54 16.20
CA PRO A 185 -15.31 18.50 17.48
C PRO A 185 -14.21 17.44 17.55
N ARG A 186 -14.35 16.32 16.84
CA ARG A 186 -13.30 15.30 16.70
C ARG A 186 -12.14 15.78 15.81
N GLY A 187 -12.40 16.76 14.97
CA GLY A 187 -11.45 17.34 14.02
C GLY A 187 -10.70 18.54 14.58
N LEU A 188 -10.85 19.68 13.90
CA LEU A 188 -10.23 20.94 14.26
C LEU A 188 -11.17 21.86 15.05
N SER A 189 -12.42 21.46 15.29
CA SER A 189 -13.41 22.17 16.11
C SER A 189 -13.66 23.64 15.66
N GLY A 190 -13.50 23.94 14.38
CA GLY A 190 -13.61 25.31 13.85
C GLY A 190 -12.50 26.27 14.32
N ALA A 191 -11.36 25.74 14.81
CA ALA A 191 -10.24 26.56 15.29
C ALA A 191 -9.45 27.24 14.17
N VAL A 192 -9.69 26.86 12.93
CA VAL A 192 -9.00 27.39 11.74
C VAL A 192 -10.01 27.84 10.68
N ASP A 193 -9.64 28.84 9.91
CA ASP A 193 -10.34 29.24 8.70
C ASP A 193 -9.58 28.69 7.50
N LEU A 194 -10.28 27.93 6.66
CA LEU A 194 -9.70 27.27 5.47
C LEU A 194 -10.11 28.04 4.21
N GLU A 195 -9.13 28.61 3.51
CA GLU A 195 -9.39 29.30 2.25
C GLU A 195 -9.84 28.32 1.15
N PRO A 196 -10.72 28.74 0.21
CA PRO A 196 -11.17 27.89 -0.90
C PRO A 196 -10.01 27.33 -1.74
N GLU A 197 -8.98 28.12 -1.99
CA GLU A 197 -7.78 27.73 -2.74
C GLU A 197 -6.95 26.69 -1.97
N ALA A 198 -6.85 26.81 -0.65
CA ALA A 198 -6.18 25.86 0.21
C ALA A 198 -6.95 24.52 0.25
N ARG A 199 -8.28 24.59 0.36
CA ARG A 199 -9.16 23.41 0.26
C ARG A 199 -8.95 22.67 -1.06
N ALA A 200 -8.98 23.40 -2.18
CA ALA A 200 -8.77 22.82 -3.50
C ALA A 200 -7.34 22.25 -3.65
N ALA A 201 -6.33 22.86 -3.04
CA ALA A 201 -4.96 22.32 -3.02
C ALA A 201 -4.88 21.01 -2.25
N ILE A 202 -5.49 20.91 -1.06
CA ILE A 202 -5.53 19.67 -0.27
C ILE A 202 -6.22 18.53 -1.04
N VAL A 203 -7.36 18.81 -1.68
CA VAL A 203 -8.11 17.83 -2.47
C VAL A 203 -7.28 17.31 -3.65
N ARG A 204 -6.65 18.20 -4.41
CA ARG A 204 -5.76 17.83 -5.53
C ARG A 204 -4.56 16.97 -5.06
N LEU A 205 -3.93 17.36 -3.96
CA LEU A 205 -2.79 16.63 -3.39
C LEU A 205 -3.18 15.25 -2.87
N ALA A 206 -4.41 15.10 -2.40
CA ALA A 206 -4.90 13.84 -1.87
C ALA A 206 -5.17 12.79 -2.95
N SER A 207 -5.49 13.20 -4.19
CA SER A 207 -5.67 12.30 -5.33
C SER A 207 -6.58 11.09 -5.02
N GLY A 208 -7.70 11.31 -4.32
CA GLY A 208 -8.66 10.24 -3.96
C GLY A 208 -8.37 9.55 -2.62
N ASP A 209 -7.28 9.84 -1.93
CA ASP A 209 -6.91 9.26 -0.64
C ASP A 209 -7.36 10.14 0.55
N ALA A 210 -8.36 9.66 1.31
CA ALA A 210 -8.90 10.35 2.49
C ALA A 210 -7.86 10.57 3.60
N ARG A 211 -6.96 9.60 3.80
CA ARG A 211 -5.92 9.71 4.83
C ARG A 211 -4.92 10.80 4.47
N ARG A 212 -4.53 10.88 3.20
CA ARG A 212 -3.63 11.91 2.67
C ARG A 212 -4.27 13.30 2.81
N ALA A 213 -5.55 13.47 2.48
CA ALA A 213 -6.28 14.72 2.66
C ALA A 213 -6.26 15.20 4.12
N LEU A 214 -6.60 14.32 5.06
CA LEU A 214 -6.65 14.66 6.48
C LEU A 214 -5.26 14.92 7.08
N THR A 215 -4.23 14.21 6.62
CA THR A 215 -2.84 14.45 7.04
C THR A 215 -2.33 15.80 6.52
N ALA A 216 -2.64 16.15 5.28
CA ALA A 216 -2.28 17.45 4.71
C ALA A 216 -2.99 18.60 5.44
N LEU A 217 -4.28 18.45 5.74
CA LEU A 217 -5.05 19.41 6.53
C LEU A 217 -4.47 19.59 7.94
N GLU A 218 -4.12 18.50 8.63
CA GLU A 218 -3.54 18.54 9.98
C GLU A 218 -2.18 19.27 9.97
N ALA A 219 -1.31 18.95 9.02
CA ALA A 219 -0.02 19.60 8.86
C ALA A 219 -0.15 21.10 8.57
N ALA A 220 -1.08 21.48 7.68
CA ALA A 220 -1.35 22.87 7.36
C ALA A 220 -1.96 23.64 8.55
N ALA A 221 -2.84 23.02 9.34
CA ALA A 221 -3.42 23.62 10.53
C ALA A 221 -2.36 23.90 11.61
N VAL A 222 -1.42 22.97 11.81
CA VAL A 222 -0.28 23.15 12.73
C VAL A 222 0.62 24.31 12.27
N ALA A 223 0.90 24.39 10.96
CA ALA A 223 1.71 25.46 10.40
C ALA A 223 1.01 26.82 10.55
N ALA A 224 -0.31 26.91 10.29
CA ALA A 224 -1.09 28.13 10.43
C ALA A 224 -1.16 28.61 11.90
N ALA A 225 -1.30 27.67 12.84
CA ALA A 225 -1.28 28.00 14.28
C ALA A 225 0.09 28.54 14.71
N GLY A 226 1.19 28.03 14.16
CA GLY A 226 2.54 28.56 14.40
C GLY A 226 2.67 30.00 13.92
N VAL A 227 2.25 30.31 12.69
CA VAL A 227 2.28 31.65 12.12
C VAL A 227 1.47 32.64 12.97
N LEU A 228 0.28 32.23 13.44
CA LEU A 228 -0.56 33.06 14.29
C LEU A 228 0.11 33.31 15.67
N ALA A 229 0.77 32.31 16.25
CA ALA A 229 1.47 32.47 17.52
C ALA A 229 2.64 33.44 17.42
N ASP A 230 3.45 33.33 16.34
CA ASP A 230 4.56 34.22 16.06
C ASP A 230 4.09 35.67 15.85
N ALA A 231 2.99 35.87 15.12
CA ALA A 231 2.40 37.18 14.90
C ALA A 231 1.89 37.83 16.22
N ARG A 232 1.29 37.03 17.12
CA ARG A 232 0.87 37.51 18.44
C ARG A 232 2.06 37.89 19.32
N SER A 233 3.09 37.08 19.35
CA SER A 233 4.32 37.37 20.11
C SER A 233 5.00 38.64 19.62
N ALA A 234 5.03 38.89 18.30
CA ALA A 234 5.56 40.11 17.71
C ALA A 234 4.69 41.33 18.06
N ALA A 235 3.36 41.22 18.06
CA ALA A 235 2.44 42.28 18.45
C ALA A 235 2.58 42.65 19.95
N ASP A 236 2.67 41.64 20.82
CA ASP A 236 2.89 41.83 22.25
C ASP A 236 4.24 42.52 22.54
N ALA A 237 5.30 42.13 21.82
CA ALA A 237 6.61 42.76 21.92
C ALA A 237 6.59 44.22 21.44
N ALA A 238 5.80 44.53 20.39
CA ALA A 238 5.64 45.90 19.90
C ALA A 238 4.79 46.78 20.85
N ALA A 239 3.78 46.19 21.49
CA ALA A 239 2.93 46.91 22.49
C ALA A 239 3.66 47.17 23.81
N GLY A 240 4.68 46.37 24.16
CA GLY A 240 5.52 46.56 25.35
C GLY A 240 6.65 47.60 25.20
N ALA A 241 6.79 48.18 23.98
CA ALA A 241 7.83 49.17 23.66
C ALA A 241 7.25 50.59 23.60
N GLU A 242 6.47 51.05 24.63
CA GLU A 242 6.20 52.47 24.78
C GLU A 242 7.45 53.23 25.31
N PRO A 243 7.77 54.40 24.73
CA PRO A 243 8.93 55.14 25.18
C PRO A 243 8.65 55.76 26.57
N ALA A 244 9.48 55.48 27.54
CA ALA A 244 9.50 56.15 28.82
C ALA A 244 9.67 57.67 28.59
N SER A 245 8.59 58.44 28.68
CA SER A 245 8.67 59.89 28.77
C SER A 245 9.13 60.26 30.16
N SER A 246 10.23 60.93 30.23
CA SER A 246 10.79 61.64 31.40
C SER A 246 9.73 62.63 31.93
N VAL A 247 9.32 62.50 33.18
CA VAL A 247 8.74 63.58 33.99
C VAL A 247 9.42 63.64 35.32
N ASP A 248 9.90 64.85 35.61
CA ASP A 248 10.67 65.29 36.74
C ASP A 248 10.02 65.02 38.12
N ALA A 249 10.91 64.92 39.07
CA ALA A 249 10.64 64.83 40.47
C ALA A 249 9.88 66.05 41.04
N HIS A 250 8.91 65.81 41.93
CA HIS A 250 8.64 66.74 43.05
C HIS A 250 8.22 65.90 44.27
N GLU A 251 8.92 66.17 45.35
CA GLU A 251 8.70 65.74 46.71
C GLU A 251 7.38 66.31 47.28
N GLY A 252 6.74 65.55 48.18
CA GLY A 252 5.69 66.11 49.03
C GLY A 252 4.92 65.08 49.85
N ASP A 253 5.49 64.75 51.00
CA ASP A 253 4.89 64.56 52.34
C ASP A 253 3.60 63.69 52.54
N VAL A 254 3.78 62.78 53.49
CA VAL A 254 2.80 61.90 54.18
C VAL A 254 1.99 62.77 55.23
N PRO A 255 0.83 62.42 55.76
CA PRO A 255 0.58 61.19 56.52
C PRO A 255 -0.84 60.56 56.50
N ALA A 256 -0.86 59.32 56.84
CA ALA A 256 -1.72 58.46 57.69
C ALA A 256 -3.18 58.87 57.99
N ASP A 257 -4.08 57.99 57.89
CA ASP A 257 -4.70 57.20 58.98
C ASP A 257 -6.13 56.76 58.68
N THR A 258 -6.44 55.59 59.22
CA THR A 258 -7.68 55.02 59.77
C THR A 258 -8.88 54.59 58.91
N THR A 259 -9.03 53.25 58.99
CA THR A 259 -10.18 52.50 59.59
C THR A 259 -11.56 52.72 58.99
N ASP A 260 -12.17 51.72 58.62
CA ASP A 260 -13.02 50.74 59.26
C ASP A 260 -14.37 50.48 58.49
N ASP A 261 -14.64 49.27 58.37
CA ASP A 261 -15.90 48.52 58.69
C ASP A 261 -17.19 48.66 57.87
N SER A 262 -17.66 47.45 57.59
CA SER A 262 -19.05 46.98 57.61
C SER A 262 -19.95 47.03 56.37
N ALA A 263 -20.14 45.84 55.92
CA ALA A 263 -21.38 45.05 55.91
C ALA A 263 -22.59 45.52 55.05
N ASP A 264 -22.98 44.54 54.28
CA ASP A 264 -24.32 43.99 54.05
C ASP A 264 -25.29 44.76 53.13
N ASP A 265 -25.82 44.16 52.21
CA ASP A 265 -27.13 43.57 51.95
C ASP A 265 -27.63 43.69 50.49
N ARG A 266 -27.94 42.55 49.94
CA ARG A 266 -29.05 42.10 49.07
C ARG A 266 -29.56 42.95 47.88
N ALA A 267 -29.62 42.26 46.79
CA ALA A 267 -30.81 41.71 46.09
C ALA A 267 -30.90 42.01 44.59
N ASP A 268 -31.16 40.97 43.89
CA ASP A 268 -31.97 40.78 42.68
C ASP A 268 -31.90 41.78 41.49
N GLY A 269 -31.60 41.20 40.36
CA GLY A 269 -31.83 41.77 39.05
C GLY A 269 -31.32 40.83 37.93
N ALA A 270 -32.15 39.87 37.53
CA ALA A 270 -31.98 39.13 36.31
C ALA A 270 -32.09 40.04 35.10
N ASP A 271 -31.07 40.10 34.28
CA ASP A 271 -31.25 40.35 32.85
C ASP A 271 -30.15 39.65 32.06
N GLY A 272 -30.60 38.70 31.24
CA GLY A 272 -29.76 37.96 30.32
C GLY A 272 -29.23 38.87 29.21
N GLN A 273 -27.95 39.16 29.30
CA GLN A 273 -27.18 39.64 28.16
C GLN A 273 -26.25 38.49 27.73
N GLY A 274 -26.55 37.91 26.55
CA GLY A 274 -25.67 36.98 25.89
C GLY A 274 -24.30 37.60 25.79
N SER A 275 -23.33 36.99 26.48
CA SER A 275 -21.93 37.33 26.31
C SER A 275 -21.51 36.88 24.89
N ASP A 276 -21.46 37.82 23.96
CA ASP A 276 -20.65 37.71 22.77
C ASP A 276 -19.21 37.52 23.25
N VAL A 277 -18.80 36.24 23.36
CA VAL A 277 -17.40 35.90 23.56
C VAL A 277 -16.69 36.31 22.29
N ALA A 278 -15.98 37.41 22.32
CA ALA A 278 -15.12 37.84 21.22
C ALA A 278 -14.17 36.66 20.85
N VAL A 279 -14.51 35.98 19.78
CA VAL A 279 -13.69 34.92 19.21
C VAL A 279 -12.41 35.59 18.68
N GLY A 280 -11.31 35.39 19.37
CA GLY A 280 -10.01 35.92 18.91
C GLY A 280 -9.67 35.45 17.49
N PRO A 281 -8.74 36.13 16.80
CA PRO A 281 -8.39 35.79 15.41
C PRO A 281 -8.04 34.32 15.27
N ARG A 282 -8.69 33.64 14.29
CA ARG A 282 -8.45 32.24 13.96
C ARG A 282 -7.22 32.13 13.07
N ALA A 283 -6.55 30.97 13.12
CA ALA A 283 -5.46 30.69 12.21
C ALA A 283 -6.01 30.44 10.80
N VAL A 284 -5.45 31.09 9.78
CA VAL A 284 -5.90 30.97 8.41
C VAL A 284 -5.00 29.99 7.67
N ILE A 285 -5.59 28.99 7.02
CA ILE A 285 -4.88 28.03 6.17
C ILE A 285 -4.96 28.53 4.74
N THR A 286 -3.81 28.95 4.19
CA THR A 286 -3.66 29.41 2.80
C THR A 286 -3.08 28.30 1.93
N ALA A 287 -3.22 28.41 0.59
CA ALA A 287 -2.66 27.47 -0.36
C ALA A 287 -1.12 27.38 -0.26
N GLU A 288 -0.44 28.48 0.07
CA GLU A 288 1.01 28.49 0.27
C GLU A 288 1.44 27.71 1.52
N LEU A 289 0.64 27.81 2.61
CA LEU A 289 0.89 27.05 3.82
C LEU A 289 0.69 25.55 3.57
N VAL A 290 -0.32 25.17 2.79
CA VAL A 290 -0.54 23.79 2.35
C VAL A 290 0.66 23.28 1.59
N ALA A 291 1.14 24.01 0.57
CA ALA A 291 2.30 23.60 -0.22
C ALA A 291 3.55 23.37 0.67
N ARG A 292 3.88 24.33 1.54
CA ARG A 292 5.05 24.22 2.45
C ARG A 292 4.93 23.12 3.48
N ALA A 293 3.72 22.88 4.01
CA ALA A 293 3.48 21.85 5.01
C ALA A 293 3.51 20.43 4.39
N VAL A 294 3.04 20.31 3.15
CA VAL A 294 2.93 19.05 2.43
C VAL A 294 4.27 18.60 1.87
N ASP A 295 5.13 19.52 1.34
CA ASP A 295 6.49 19.19 0.91
C ASP A 295 7.30 18.50 2.03
N ARG A 296 7.09 18.89 3.28
CA ARG A 296 7.72 18.23 4.44
C ARG A 296 7.04 16.92 4.87
N ALA A 297 5.75 16.75 4.63
CA ALA A 297 4.97 15.60 5.07
C ALA A 297 4.95 14.45 4.04
N LEU A 298 4.89 14.77 2.73
CA LEU A 298 4.85 13.79 1.66
C LEU A 298 6.19 13.05 1.48
N LEU A 299 7.32 13.71 1.69
CA LEU A 299 8.63 13.06 1.68
C LEU A 299 8.78 11.95 2.74
N ARG A 300 7.90 11.91 3.75
CA ARG A 300 7.91 10.89 4.81
C ARG A 300 6.87 9.77 4.64
N TYR A 301 5.87 9.90 3.77
CA TYR A 301 4.68 9.02 3.84
C TYR A 301 4.41 8.14 2.62
N ASP A 302 5.06 8.35 1.48
CA ASP A 302 4.65 7.74 0.19
C ASP A 302 5.28 6.35 -0.09
N ARG A 303 5.53 5.55 0.93
CA ARG A 303 6.09 4.18 0.77
C ARG A 303 5.07 3.10 0.39
N ASN A 304 3.76 3.36 0.40
CA ASN A 304 2.72 2.33 0.24
C ASN A 304 1.48 2.74 -0.59
N GLY A 305 1.58 3.71 -1.51
CA GLY A 305 0.46 4.19 -2.32
C GLY A 305 0.43 3.63 -3.75
N ASP A 306 -0.70 3.76 -4.46
CA ASP A 306 -0.85 3.37 -5.87
C ASP A 306 0.13 4.10 -6.79
N GLU A 307 0.50 5.34 -6.45
CA GLU A 307 1.53 6.10 -7.17
C GLU A 307 2.89 5.38 -7.16
N HIS A 308 3.18 4.60 -6.10
CA HIS A 308 4.34 3.73 -6.03
C HIS A 308 4.32 2.66 -7.14
N TYR A 309 3.18 1.98 -7.33
CA TYR A 309 3.03 0.97 -8.41
C TYR A 309 3.06 1.61 -9.79
N ASP A 310 2.52 2.82 -9.94
CA ASP A 310 2.55 3.57 -11.20
C ASP A 310 3.96 4.00 -11.57
N VAL A 311 4.75 4.50 -10.61
CA VAL A 311 6.15 4.87 -10.82
C VAL A 311 6.99 3.64 -11.20
N ILE A 312 6.81 2.50 -10.50
CA ILE A 312 7.48 1.24 -10.83
C ILE A 312 7.09 0.77 -12.23
N SER A 313 5.79 0.81 -12.55
CA SER A 313 5.28 0.42 -13.87
C SER A 313 5.84 1.31 -14.98
N ALA A 314 5.91 2.62 -14.74
CA ALA A 314 6.49 3.58 -15.66
C ALA A 314 8.00 3.35 -15.82
N PHE A 315 8.72 3.09 -14.74
CA PHE A 315 10.14 2.71 -14.75
C PHE A 315 10.38 1.49 -15.65
N ILE A 316 9.65 0.39 -15.40
CA ILE A 316 9.76 -0.85 -16.18
C ILE A 316 9.49 -0.57 -17.67
N LYS A 317 8.42 0.14 -17.98
CA LYS A 317 8.03 0.47 -19.36
C LYS A 317 9.06 1.37 -20.05
N SER A 318 9.69 2.30 -19.33
CA SER A 318 10.72 3.16 -19.87
C SER A 318 11.98 2.39 -20.24
N VAL A 319 12.45 1.48 -19.37
CA VAL A 319 13.59 0.60 -19.65
C VAL A 319 13.26 -0.33 -20.84
N ARG A 320 12.08 -0.94 -20.85
CA ARG A 320 11.60 -1.79 -21.95
C ARG A 320 11.49 -1.03 -23.26
N GLY A 321 11.01 0.21 -23.21
CA GLY A 321 10.85 1.11 -24.34
C GLY A 321 12.15 1.77 -24.80
N SER A 322 13.28 1.53 -24.12
CA SER A 322 14.59 2.14 -24.40
C SER A 322 14.64 3.67 -24.24
N ASP A 323 13.75 4.24 -23.40
CA ASP A 323 13.84 5.65 -23.01
C ASP A 323 14.70 5.76 -21.74
N VAL A 324 15.97 6.08 -21.95
CA VAL A 324 16.99 6.16 -20.88
C VAL A 324 16.68 7.29 -19.91
N ASP A 325 16.25 8.45 -20.43
CA ASP A 325 16.00 9.64 -19.61
C ASP A 325 14.77 9.45 -18.73
N ALA A 326 13.69 8.91 -19.28
CA ALA A 326 12.51 8.55 -18.51
C ALA A 326 12.83 7.45 -17.46
N ALA A 327 13.63 6.44 -17.80
CA ALA A 327 14.03 5.38 -16.87
C ALA A 327 14.84 5.94 -15.68
N LEU A 328 15.80 6.85 -15.94
CA LEU A 328 16.56 7.54 -14.89
C LEU A 328 15.66 8.46 -14.04
N HIS A 329 14.71 9.16 -14.66
CA HIS A 329 13.76 10.00 -13.94
C HIS A 329 12.91 9.17 -12.96
N TYR A 330 12.34 8.04 -13.39
CA TYR A 330 11.54 7.18 -12.52
C TYR A 330 12.40 6.46 -11.47
N LEU A 331 13.66 6.11 -11.79
CA LEU A 331 14.62 5.63 -10.79
C LEU A 331 14.84 6.68 -9.69
N ALA A 332 15.09 7.94 -10.08
CA ALA A 332 15.28 9.04 -9.13
C ALA A 332 14.03 9.25 -8.26
N ARG A 333 12.83 9.20 -8.83
CA ARG A 333 11.57 9.27 -8.06
C ARG A 333 11.46 8.17 -7.02
N MET A 334 11.81 6.91 -7.33
CA MET A 334 11.82 5.82 -6.38
C MET A 334 12.84 6.04 -5.25
N ILE A 335 14.03 6.53 -5.58
CA ILE A 335 15.08 6.82 -4.60
C ILE A 335 14.68 7.96 -3.66
N GLU A 336 14.19 9.07 -4.17
CA GLU A 336 13.73 10.22 -3.38
C GLU A 336 12.50 9.90 -2.52
N ALA A 337 11.61 9.03 -3.01
CA ALA A 337 10.52 8.49 -2.21
C ALA A 337 11.00 7.55 -1.09
N GLY A 338 12.29 7.23 -1.04
CA GLY A 338 12.89 6.36 -0.02
C GLY A 338 12.54 4.89 -0.20
N GLU A 339 12.32 4.46 -1.45
CA GLU A 339 12.12 3.05 -1.77
C GLU A 339 13.31 2.20 -1.33
N ASP A 340 13.03 0.97 -0.91
CA ASP A 340 14.09 0.02 -0.57
C ASP A 340 14.99 -0.24 -1.79
N ALA A 341 16.25 0.13 -1.67
CA ALA A 341 17.25 -0.04 -2.73
C ALA A 341 17.36 -1.50 -3.20
N ARG A 342 17.10 -2.48 -2.32
CA ARG A 342 17.04 -3.91 -2.66
C ARG A 342 15.82 -4.23 -3.52
N PHE A 343 14.69 -3.56 -3.27
CA PHE A 343 13.50 -3.71 -4.11
C PHE A 343 13.77 -3.18 -5.53
N ILE A 344 14.37 -1.99 -5.65
CA ILE A 344 14.78 -1.42 -6.94
C ILE A 344 15.71 -2.39 -7.68
N ALA A 345 16.75 -2.88 -6.99
CA ALA A 345 17.72 -3.83 -7.56
C ALA A 345 17.05 -5.14 -8.05
N ARG A 346 16.09 -5.69 -7.28
CA ARG A 346 15.31 -6.86 -7.73
C ARG A 346 14.55 -6.60 -9.03
N ARG A 347 13.96 -5.41 -9.19
CA ARG A 347 13.24 -5.04 -10.42
C ARG A 347 14.19 -4.94 -11.61
N ILE A 348 15.39 -4.40 -11.42
CA ILE A 348 16.43 -4.32 -12.44
C ILE A 348 16.88 -5.74 -12.87
N ILE A 349 17.07 -6.66 -11.92
CA ILE A 349 17.41 -8.07 -12.21
C ILE A 349 16.30 -8.75 -13.03
N VAL A 350 15.04 -8.57 -12.66
CA VAL A 350 13.91 -9.13 -13.41
C VAL A 350 13.89 -8.59 -14.84
N LEU A 351 14.01 -7.26 -15.01
CA LEU A 351 14.07 -6.61 -16.33
C LEU A 351 15.20 -7.16 -17.21
N ALA A 352 16.37 -7.39 -16.63
CA ALA A 352 17.51 -7.94 -17.36
C ALA A 352 17.21 -9.32 -17.96
N SER A 353 16.41 -10.14 -17.28
CA SER A 353 16.03 -11.47 -17.75
C SER A 353 14.77 -11.49 -18.60
N GLU A 354 13.76 -10.65 -18.25
CA GLU A 354 12.46 -10.62 -18.91
C GLU A 354 12.49 -9.88 -20.25
N ASP A 355 13.13 -8.69 -20.28
CA ASP A 355 13.06 -7.78 -21.43
C ASP A 355 14.32 -7.76 -22.30
N ILE A 356 15.48 -8.07 -21.72
CA ILE A 356 16.76 -8.11 -22.43
C ILE A 356 17.12 -9.56 -22.83
N GLY A 357 17.08 -10.46 -21.86
CA GLY A 357 17.33 -11.88 -22.07
C GLY A 357 18.66 -12.15 -22.75
N LEU A 358 18.64 -13.03 -23.74
CA LEU A 358 19.83 -13.40 -24.50
C LEU A 358 20.17 -12.44 -25.67
N ALA A 359 19.38 -11.39 -25.87
CA ALA A 359 19.75 -10.32 -26.79
C ALA A 359 21.03 -9.61 -26.33
N ASP A 360 21.23 -9.46 -25.00
CA ASP A 360 22.50 -9.11 -24.38
C ASP A 360 22.79 -10.04 -23.20
N PRO A 361 23.67 -11.06 -23.38
CA PRO A 361 24.01 -12.03 -22.35
C PRO A 361 24.67 -11.43 -21.10
N THR A 362 25.16 -10.18 -21.17
CA THR A 362 25.84 -9.52 -20.05
C THR A 362 24.84 -8.81 -19.11
N ALA A 363 23.63 -8.53 -19.58
CA ALA A 363 22.62 -7.74 -18.89
C ALA A 363 22.31 -8.24 -17.48
N LEU A 364 22.09 -9.56 -17.32
CA LEU A 364 21.83 -10.16 -16.01
C LEU A 364 23.02 -10.00 -15.06
N GLY A 365 24.26 -10.20 -15.58
CA GLY A 365 25.48 -10.01 -14.79
C GLY A 365 25.65 -8.57 -14.29
N VAL A 366 25.38 -7.59 -15.15
CA VAL A 366 25.41 -6.16 -14.79
C VAL A 366 24.36 -5.84 -13.71
N ALA A 367 23.15 -6.36 -13.85
CA ALA A 367 22.08 -6.14 -12.88
C ALA A 367 22.41 -6.76 -11.50
N VAL A 368 22.96 -7.97 -11.48
CA VAL A 368 23.38 -8.65 -10.23
C VAL A 368 24.56 -7.91 -9.59
N ALA A 369 25.59 -7.53 -10.37
CA ALA A 369 26.70 -6.74 -9.85
C ALA A 369 26.27 -5.40 -9.25
N ALA A 370 25.30 -4.72 -9.85
CA ALA A 370 24.73 -3.50 -9.30
C ALA A 370 23.98 -3.78 -7.97
N ALA A 371 23.23 -4.88 -7.87
CA ALA A 371 22.54 -5.26 -6.63
C ALA A 371 23.54 -5.57 -5.50
N ASP A 372 24.62 -6.30 -5.78
CA ASP A 372 25.68 -6.60 -4.82
C ASP A 372 26.40 -5.31 -4.38
N ALA A 373 26.70 -4.42 -5.31
CA ALA A 373 27.32 -3.13 -5.02
C ALA A 373 26.42 -2.29 -4.08
N VAL A 374 25.12 -2.20 -4.35
CA VAL A 374 24.17 -1.48 -3.48
C VAL A 374 24.12 -2.10 -2.09
N GLN A 375 24.13 -3.42 -2.00
CA GLN A 375 24.13 -4.11 -0.69
C GLN A 375 25.40 -3.83 0.12
N PHE A 376 26.54 -3.68 -0.55
CA PHE A 376 27.83 -3.43 0.08
C PHE A 376 28.05 -1.95 0.43
N ILE A 377 27.71 -1.05 -0.50
CA ILE A 377 27.96 0.39 -0.36
C ILE A 377 26.87 1.08 0.45
N GLY A 378 25.59 0.71 0.23
CA GLY A 378 24.43 1.38 0.79
C GLY A 378 24.06 2.68 0.05
N MET A 379 23.05 3.38 0.56
CA MET A 379 22.63 4.69 0.06
C MET A 379 23.33 5.81 0.87
N PRO A 380 23.61 6.97 0.29
CA PRO A 380 23.15 7.46 -1.04
C PRO A 380 24.00 7.04 -2.24
N GLU A 381 25.23 6.54 -2.05
CA GLU A 381 26.14 6.22 -3.15
C GLU A 381 25.66 5.04 -4.02
N GLY A 382 24.87 4.13 -3.45
CA GLY A 382 24.26 3.01 -4.16
C GLY A 382 23.40 3.39 -5.36
N ARG A 383 22.96 4.66 -5.45
CA ARG A 383 22.26 5.19 -6.63
C ARG A 383 23.09 5.15 -7.91
N ILE A 384 24.43 5.21 -7.78
CA ILE A 384 25.34 5.26 -8.94
C ILE A 384 25.37 3.92 -9.69
N PRO A 385 25.66 2.76 -9.03
CA PRO A 385 25.58 1.46 -9.71
C PRO A 385 24.16 1.12 -10.19
N LEU A 386 23.10 1.53 -9.49
CA LEU A 386 21.73 1.37 -9.98
C LEU A 386 21.49 2.13 -11.28
N ALA A 387 21.90 3.39 -11.35
CA ALA A 387 21.79 4.20 -12.55
C ALA A 387 22.59 3.62 -13.72
N GLN A 388 23.82 3.14 -13.48
CA GLN A 388 24.64 2.48 -14.49
C GLN A 388 23.94 1.24 -15.06
N ALA A 389 23.37 0.39 -14.21
CA ALA A 389 22.61 -0.79 -14.64
C ALA A 389 21.37 -0.40 -15.47
N VAL A 390 20.62 0.63 -15.03
CA VAL A 390 19.44 1.14 -15.76
C VAL A 390 19.82 1.64 -17.16
N VAL A 391 20.89 2.43 -17.27
CA VAL A 391 21.38 2.92 -18.58
C VAL A 391 21.77 1.74 -19.48
N HIS A 392 22.50 0.75 -18.95
CA HIS A 392 22.88 -0.45 -19.69
C HIS A 392 21.65 -1.19 -20.21
N LEU A 393 20.66 -1.47 -19.35
CA LEU A 393 19.44 -2.19 -19.75
C LEU A 393 18.57 -1.40 -20.72
N ALA A 394 18.43 -0.08 -20.51
CA ALA A 394 17.63 0.76 -21.39
C ALA A 394 18.24 0.83 -22.81
N THR A 395 19.57 0.83 -22.93
CA THR A 395 20.27 0.87 -24.21
C THR A 395 20.50 -0.49 -24.85
N ALA A 396 20.36 -1.60 -24.10
CA ALA A 396 20.55 -2.97 -24.61
C ALA A 396 19.46 -3.33 -25.65
N PRO A 397 19.77 -4.21 -26.61
CA PRO A 397 18.76 -4.81 -27.47
C PRO A 397 17.77 -5.63 -26.63
N LYS A 398 16.50 -5.69 -27.07
CA LYS A 398 15.40 -6.30 -26.30
C LYS A 398 15.01 -7.67 -26.84
N SER A 399 14.82 -8.65 -25.93
CA SER A 399 14.20 -9.93 -26.23
C SER A 399 13.54 -10.52 -24.98
N ASN A 400 12.30 -10.93 -25.11
CA ASN A 400 11.57 -11.69 -24.09
C ASN A 400 11.39 -13.17 -24.48
N ALA A 401 12.16 -13.66 -25.44
CA ALA A 401 12.00 -15.02 -25.99
C ALA A 401 12.16 -16.12 -24.92
N ALA A 402 13.09 -15.96 -23.97
CA ALA A 402 13.28 -16.91 -22.88
C ALA A 402 12.08 -16.91 -21.91
N TYR A 403 11.55 -15.73 -21.56
CA TYR A 403 10.37 -15.59 -20.74
C TYR A 403 9.13 -16.24 -21.39
N LEU A 404 8.84 -15.93 -22.65
CA LEU A 404 7.75 -16.56 -23.40
C LEU A 404 7.95 -18.08 -23.54
N GLY A 405 9.21 -18.53 -23.66
CA GLY A 405 9.55 -19.95 -23.77
C GLY A 405 9.17 -20.74 -22.52
N ILE A 406 9.53 -20.24 -21.34
CA ILE A 406 9.17 -20.91 -20.08
C ILE A 406 7.67 -20.87 -19.82
N ASP A 407 6.99 -19.77 -20.16
CA ASP A 407 5.53 -19.65 -20.00
C ASP A 407 4.77 -20.66 -20.88
N LYS A 408 5.18 -20.82 -22.15
CA LYS A 408 4.64 -21.86 -23.04
C LYS A 408 4.84 -23.26 -22.45
N ALA A 409 6.02 -23.55 -21.90
CA ALA A 409 6.30 -24.86 -21.29
C ALA A 409 5.44 -25.09 -20.03
N ILE A 410 5.29 -24.09 -19.18
CA ILE A 410 4.42 -24.16 -17.99
C ILE A 410 2.95 -24.39 -18.39
N ALA A 411 2.48 -23.71 -19.44
CA ALA A 411 1.11 -23.90 -19.95
C ALA A 411 0.85 -25.34 -20.39
N ASP A 412 1.81 -25.97 -21.10
CA ASP A 412 1.67 -27.36 -21.52
C ASP A 412 1.67 -28.33 -20.31
N VAL A 413 2.51 -28.09 -19.30
CA VAL A 413 2.51 -28.87 -18.05
C VAL A 413 1.14 -28.73 -17.34
N ARG A 414 0.62 -27.51 -17.20
CA ARG A 414 -0.70 -27.25 -16.58
C ARG A 414 -1.85 -27.87 -17.37
N ALA A 415 -1.73 -27.97 -18.68
CA ALA A 415 -2.70 -28.65 -19.55
C ALA A 415 -2.61 -30.17 -19.50
N GLY A 416 -1.81 -30.76 -18.63
CA GLY A 416 -1.65 -32.21 -18.48
C GLY A 416 -0.79 -32.87 -19.55
N LYS A 417 -0.11 -32.10 -20.41
CA LYS A 417 0.76 -32.63 -21.48
C LYS A 417 2.17 -33.06 -21.00
N ALA A 418 2.41 -33.05 -19.69
CA ALA A 418 3.76 -33.34 -19.16
C ALA A 418 4.33 -34.68 -19.63
N GLY A 419 3.50 -35.72 -19.77
CA GLY A 419 3.95 -37.02 -20.19
C GLY A 419 4.90 -37.69 -19.20
N ARG A 420 5.33 -38.91 -19.51
CA ARG A 420 6.38 -39.63 -18.75
C ARG A 420 7.74 -39.34 -19.34
N VAL A 421 8.74 -39.09 -18.49
CA VAL A 421 10.14 -38.98 -18.93
C VAL A 421 10.53 -40.20 -19.75
N PRO A 422 11.14 -40.05 -20.94
CA PRO A 422 11.60 -41.16 -21.77
C PRO A 422 12.51 -42.14 -20.99
N LYS A 423 12.39 -43.46 -21.23
CA LYS A 423 13.07 -44.47 -20.41
C LYS A 423 14.59 -44.31 -20.39
N HIS A 424 15.19 -43.95 -21.54
CA HIS A 424 16.63 -43.75 -21.67
C HIS A 424 17.15 -42.55 -20.88
N LEU A 425 16.33 -41.56 -20.56
CA LEU A 425 16.69 -40.39 -19.76
C LEU A 425 16.47 -40.59 -18.26
N ARG A 426 15.85 -41.71 -17.84
CA ARG A 426 15.60 -41.95 -16.42
C ARG A 426 16.87 -42.40 -15.72
N ASP A 427 16.99 -42.04 -14.42
CA ASP A 427 18.14 -42.44 -13.60
C ASP A 427 18.31 -43.94 -13.60
N ALA A 428 19.56 -44.39 -13.84
CA ALA A 428 19.96 -45.80 -13.92
C ALA A 428 20.87 -46.24 -12.75
N HIS A 429 21.16 -45.37 -11.78
CA HIS A 429 22.12 -45.60 -10.71
C HIS A 429 21.57 -46.28 -9.46
N TYR A 430 20.27 -46.67 -9.43
CA TYR A 430 19.67 -47.36 -8.31
C TYR A 430 19.44 -48.86 -8.53
N PRO A 431 19.41 -49.69 -7.45
CA PRO A 431 19.16 -51.13 -7.59
C PRO A 431 17.81 -51.41 -8.27
N GLY A 432 17.82 -52.20 -9.34
CA GLY A 432 16.61 -52.56 -10.11
C GLY A 432 16.33 -51.70 -11.33
N ALA A 433 17.01 -50.58 -11.51
CA ALA A 433 16.84 -49.70 -12.69
C ALA A 433 16.99 -50.46 -14.02
N LYS A 434 17.95 -51.37 -14.10
CA LYS A 434 18.21 -52.20 -15.30
C LYS A 434 17.02 -53.09 -15.67
N ARG A 435 16.28 -53.64 -14.67
CA ARG A 435 15.09 -54.47 -14.92
C ARG A 435 13.91 -53.64 -15.47
N LEU A 436 13.85 -52.37 -15.12
CA LEU A 436 12.86 -51.43 -15.62
C LEU A 436 13.23 -50.78 -16.95
N GLY A 437 14.44 -51.10 -17.47
CA GLY A 437 14.96 -50.54 -18.72
C GLY A 437 15.31 -49.06 -18.63
N HIS A 438 15.56 -48.55 -17.43
CA HIS A 438 15.95 -47.16 -17.24
C HIS A 438 17.39 -46.94 -17.68
N GLY A 439 17.65 -45.82 -18.34
CA GLY A 439 18.95 -45.48 -18.93
C GLY A 439 19.34 -46.31 -20.17
N LYS A 440 18.56 -47.31 -20.56
CA LYS A 440 18.89 -48.15 -21.72
C LYS A 440 18.72 -47.38 -23.02
N GLY A 441 19.79 -47.29 -23.81
CA GLY A 441 19.79 -46.60 -25.09
C GLY A 441 20.10 -45.11 -24.99
N TYR A 442 20.49 -44.60 -23.82
CA TYR A 442 20.99 -43.23 -23.71
C TYR A 442 22.36 -43.13 -24.43
N VAL A 443 22.45 -42.14 -25.32
CA VAL A 443 23.70 -41.81 -26.02
C VAL A 443 24.34 -40.62 -25.32
N TYR A 444 25.57 -40.82 -24.81
CA TYR A 444 26.27 -39.76 -24.06
C TYR A 444 26.89 -38.75 -25.03
N PRO A 445 26.50 -37.45 -24.99
CA PRO A 445 26.96 -36.51 -26.02
C PRO A 445 28.46 -36.24 -26.01
N HIS A 446 29.16 -36.43 -24.90
CA HIS A 446 30.62 -36.24 -24.85
C HIS A 446 31.43 -37.34 -25.52
N ASP A 447 30.78 -38.47 -25.88
CA ASP A 447 31.43 -39.50 -26.68
C ASP A 447 31.42 -39.16 -28.19
N ASP A 448 30.63 -38.13 -28.58
CA ASP A 448 30.57 -37.64 -29.95
C ASP A 448 31.54 -36.47 -30.16
N PRO A 449 32.34 -36.45 -31.24
CA PRO A 449 33.31 -35.38 -31.53
C PRO A 449 32.67 -33.95 -31.61
N ILE A 450 31.39 -33.87 -31.97
CA ILE A 450 30.65 -32.60 -32.07
C ILE A 450 30.05 -32.23 -30.73
N GLY A 451 29.95 -33.14 -29.76
CA GLY A 451 29.30 -32.95 -28.47
C GLY A 451 27.79 -32.86 -28.56
N VAL A 452 27.17 -33.24 -29.68
CA VAL A 452 25.73 -33.18 -29.92
C VAL A 452 25.26 -34.43 -30.63
N VAL A 453 24.28 -35.12 -30.06
CA VAL A 453 23.78 -36.39 -30.60
C VAL A 453 22.30 -36.33 -30.92
N GLY A 454 21.90 -37.12 -31.90
CA GLY A 454 20.50 -37.29 -32.29
C GLY A 454 19.79 -38.24 -31.33
N GLN A 455 19.03 -37.72 -30.36
CA GLN A 455 18.13 -38.52 -29.54
C GLN A 455 16.92 -37.67 -29.09
N GLU A 456 15.85 -38.35 -28.75
CA GLU A 456 14.64 -37.68 -28.31
C GLU A 456 14.75 -37.35 -26.79
N TYR A 457 14.58 -36.10 -26.44
CA TYR A 457 14.61 -35.62 -25.02
C TYR A 457 13.24 -35.31 -24.43
N LEU A 458 12.29 -34.98 -25.30
CA LEU A 458 10.95 -34.69 -24.85
C LEU A 458 10.10 -35.97 -24.68
N PRO A 459 9.11 -35.95 -23.77
CA PRO A 459 8.10 -37.00 -23.74
C PRO A 459 7.36 -37.10 -25.10
N ASP A 460 6.85 -38.32 -25.41
CA ASP A 460 6.14 -38.56 -26.67
C ASP A 460 4.97 -37.60 -26.90
N SER A 461 4.27 -37.19 -25.81
CA SER A 461 3.17 -36.21 -25.83
C SER A 461 3.60 -34.82 -26.27
N LEU A 462 4.89 -34.52 -26.20
CA LEU A 462 5.49 -33.20 -26.51
C LEU A 462 6.45 -33.27 -27.67
N ARG A 463 6.50 -34.41 -28.41
CA ARG A 463 7.40 -34.56 -29.53
C ARG A 463 7.22 -33.45 -30.55
N GLY A 464 8.28 -32.74 -30.89
CA GLY A 464 8.24 -31.60 -31.81
C GLY A 464 7.89 -30.26 -31.20
N ALA A 465 7.55 -30.19 -29.91
CA ALA A 465 7.26 -28.91 -29.23
C ALA A 465 8.45 -27.93 -29.34
N VAL A 466 8.14 -26.66 -29.55
CA VAL A 466 9.11 -25.56 -29.65
C VAL A 466 8.70 -24.50 -28.63
N TYR A 467 9.53 -24.33 -27.61
CA TYR A 467 9.30 -23.35 -26.55
C TYR A 467 10.09 -22.05 -26.75
N TYR A 468 11.40 -22.20 -27.00
CA TYR A 468 12.29 -21.06 -27.20
C TYR A 468 12.41 -20.72 -28.69
N GLU A 469 11.99 -19.50 -29.01
CA GLU A 469 12.06 -18.94 -30.36
C GLU A 469 12.85 -17.64 -30.30
N PRO A 470 14.17 -17.66 -30.58
CA PRO A 470 15.03 -16.47 -30.48
C PRO A 470 14.61 -15.41 -31.48
N THR A 471 14.80 -14.13 -31.08
CA THR A 471 14.64 -12.99 -31.95
C THR A 471 15.88 -12.80 -32.84
N GLU A 472 15.82 -11.80 -33.75
CA GLU A 472 16.97 -11.38 -34.54
C GLU A 472 17.70 -10.16 -33.89
N HIS A 473 17.45 -9.89 -32.60
CA HIS A 473 18.00 -8.75 -31.89
C HIS A 473 19.31 -9.13 -31.15
N GLY A 474 20.31 -8.25 -31.25
CA GLY A 474 21.59 -8.43 -30.54
C GLY A 474 22.22 -9.81 -30.75
N ASN A 475 22.64 -10.41 -29.64
CA ASN A 475 23.29 -11.75 -29.65
C ASN A 475 22.33 -12.90 -30.04
N GLU A 476 21.00 -12.71 -29.94
CA GLU A 476 20.06 -13.78 -30.33
C GLU A 476 20.10 -14.13 -31.81
N ARG A 477 20.61 -13.25 -32.68
CA ARG A 477 20.88 -13.56 -34.10
C ARG A 477 21.86 -14.73 -34.22
N GLU A 478 22.93 -14.75 -33.43
CA GLU A 478 23.90 -15.86 -33.43
C GLU A 478 23.30 -17.11 -32.79
N VAL A 479 22.53 -16.94 -31.70
CA VAL A 479 21.81 -18.03 -31.04
C VAL A 479 20.82 -18.68 -32.01
N SER A 480 20.06 -17.91 -32.78
CA SER A 480 19.10 -18.37 -33.80
C SER A 480 19.78 -19.25 -34.84
N SER A 481 20.90 -18.76 -35.42
CA SER A 481 21.67 -19.51 -36.40
C SER A 481 22.19 -20.84 -35.86
N ARG A 482 22.76 -20.82 -34.64
CA ARG A 482 23.29 -22.02 -33.98
C ARG A 482 22.19 -23.00 -33.60
N LEU A 483 21.07 -22.51 -33.05
CA LEU A 483 19.94 -23.31 -32.60
C LEU A 483 19.29 -24.10 -33.75
N ALA A 484 19.18 -23.49 -34.92
CA ALA A 484 18.65 -24.16 -36.10
C ALA A 484 19.51 -25.42 -36.48
N LYS A 485 20.83 -25.32 -36.37
CA LYS A 485 21.74 -26.46 -36.58
C LYS A 485 21.60 -27.51 -35.48
N LEU A 486 21.59 -27.12 -34.23
CA LEU A 486 21.42 -27.99 -33.07
C LEU A 486 20.09 -28.78 -33.15
N ARG A 487 18.99 -28.11 -33.43
CA ARG A 487 17.66 -28.75 -33.57
C ARG A 487 17.67 -29.81 -34.70
N ARG A 488 18.37 -29.53 -35.81
CA ARG A 488 18.47 -30.48 -36.93
C ARG A 488 19.24 -31.73 -36.55
N ILE A 489 20.31 -31.63 -35.77
CA ILE A 489 21.07 -32.77 -35.27
C ILE A 489 20.28 -33.55 -34.24
N VAL A 490 19.78 -32.86 -33.18
CA VAL A 490 19.10 -33.47 -32.03
C VAL A 490 17.81 -34.18 -32.43
N ARG A 491 16.97 -33.55 -33.26
CA ARG A 491 15.66 -34.09 -33.64
C ARG A 491 15.68 -34.94 -34.90
N GLY A 492 16.85 -35.06 -35.54
CA GLY A 492 17.01 -35.68 -36.85
C GLY A 492 16.37 -34.82 -37.97
N ALA A 493 16.83 -35.00 -39.21
CA ALA A 493 16.04 -34.55 -40.32
C ALA A 493 14.73 -35.36 -40.29
N SER A 494 13.58 -34.71 -40.14
CA SER A 494 12.29 -35.37 -40.33
C SER A 494 12.32 -36.09 -41.67
N LYS A 495 12.60 -37.40 -41.65
CA LYS A 495 12.35 -38.23 -42.81
C LYS A 495 10.86 -38.18 -43.03
N GLY A 496 10.46 -37.37 -44.02
CA GLY A 496 9.10 -37.39 -44.51
C GLY A 496 8.70 -38.85 -44.77
N ARG A 497 7.65 -39.27 -44.10
CA ARG A 497 6.78 -40.33 -44.48
C ARG A 497 5.44 -39.71 -44.77
#